data_ad89a02b558709788e48484e6a88ec2e
#
_entry.id   ad89a02b558709788e48484e6a88ec2e
#
_cell.length_a   1.000
_cell.length_b   1.000
_cell.length_c   1.000
_cell.angle_alpha   90.00
_cell.angle_beta   90.00
_cell.angle_gamma   90.00
#
_symmetry.space_group_name_H-M   'P 1'
#
loop_
_entity.id
_entity.type
_entity.pdbx_description
1 polymer ?
#
loop_
_entity_poly.entity_id
_entity_poly.type
_entity_poly.pdbx_seq_one_letter_code
_entity_poly.pdbx_strand_id
1 'polypeptide(L)'
;MMLFTEVRGLPVVPPDGAGPLGTVTSLTVDVVTGSVSHVWWRGGRFGRETALPWDAVGAVGPGALRVRSGSGSGGASASAPSHHELLGRRILTDTGTGRGTVLDVAFDTRTARLLALFTTRGELPADRLLGLGDYALVVRAG
;
A
#
# COMPACT_ATOMS: atom_id res chain seq x y z
N MET A 1 -5.92 -3.61 -12.25
CA MET A 1 -4.59 -3.20 -11.79
C MET A 1 -4.57 -1.71 -11.50
N MET A 2 -3.96 -1.33 -10.42
CA MET A 2 -3.76 0.08 -10.08
C MET A 2 -2.33 0.30 -9.58
N LEU A 3 -1.88 1.54 -9.69
CA LEU A 3 -0.59 1.95 -9.15
C LEU A 3 -0.79 2.55 -7.75
N PHE A 4 0.23 2.41 -6.89
CA PHE A 4 0.19 3.02 -5.56
C PHE A 4 -0.03 4.53 -5.65
N THR A 5 0.61 5.20 -6.62
CA THR A 5 0.42 6.64 -6.80
C THR A 5 -1.00 6.99 -7.21
N GLU A 6 -1.73 6.08 -7.82
CA GLU A 6 -3.13 6.30 -8.17
C GLU A 6 -4.05 6.16 -6.96
N VAL A 7 -3.68 5.30 -6.01
CA VAL A 7 -4.50 5.08 -4.80
C VAL A 7 -4.27 6.21 -3.79
N ARG A 8 -3.06 6.71 -3.68
CA ARG A 8 -2.76 7.83 -2.80
C ARG A 8 -3.58 9.04 -3.23
N GLY A 9 -4.19 9.70 -2.28
CA GLY A 9 -5.03 10.86 -2.54
C GLY A 9 -6.49 10.53 -2.84
N LEU A 10 -6.85 9.25 -3.00
CA LEU A 10 -8.25 8.90 -3.20
C LEU A 10 -9.07 9.18 -1.94
N PRO A 11 -10.30 9.65 -2.10
CA PRO A 11 -11.20 9.76 -0.95
C PRO A 11 -11.60 8.37 -0.47
N VAL A 12 -11.67 8.22 0.84
CA VAL A 12 -12.15 6.99 1.49
C VAL A 12 -13.61 7.20 1.82
N VAL A 13 -14.49 6.38 1.28
CA VAL A 13 -15.94 6.55 1.44
C VAL A 13 -16.52 5.37 2.21
N PRO A 14 -17.50 5.62 3.10
CA PRO A 14 -18.15 4.55 3.84
C PRO A 14 -19.08 3.74 2.94
N PRO A 15 -19.51 2.54 3.39
CA PRO A 15 -20.36 1.68 2.56
C PRO A 15 -21.74 2.25 2.28
N ASP A 16 -22.23 3.16 3.13
CA ASP A 16 -23.55 3.76 2.97
C ASP A 16 -23.57 4.95 2.00
N GLY A 17 -22.40 5.32 1.48
CA GLY A 17 -22.31 6.42 0.53
C GLY A 17 -22.36 7.80 1.16
N ALA A 18 -22.36 7.91 2.48
CA ALA A 18 -22.21 9.22 3.14
C ALA A 18 -20.87 9.82 2.76
N GLY A 19 -20.69 11.10 2.96
CA GLY A 19 -19.51 11.82 2.50
C GLY A 19 -18.18 11.16 2.90
N PRO A 20 -17.08 11.57 2.28
CA PRO A 20 -15.79 10.91 2.50
C PRO A 20 -15.33 11.01 3.95
N LEU A 21 -14.72 9.91 4.43
CA LEU A 21 -14.14 9.83 5.77
C LEU A 21 -12.78 10.50 5.83
N GLY A 22 -12.07 10.50 4.73
CA GLY A 22 -10.74 11.06 4.65
C GLY A 22 -10.10 10.74 3.31
N THR A 23 -8.77 10.78 3.28
CA THR A 23 -7.99 10.63 2.07
C THR A 23 -6.88 9.61 2.30
N VAL A 24 -6.65 8.73 1.33
CA VAL A 24 -5.57 7.74 1.42
C VAL A 24 -4.23 8.45 1.43
N THR A 25 -3.38 8.09 2.39
CA THR A 25 -2.04 8.65 2.51
C THR A 25 -0.96 7.68 2.04
N SER A 26 -1.12 6.38 2.29
CA SER A 26 -0.13 5.40 1.87
C SER A 26 -0.67 3.98 1.99
N LEU A 27 0.15 3.01 1.56
CA LEU A 27 -0.18 1.60 1.64
C LEU A 27 0.96 0.85 2.30
N THR A 28 0.63 -0.13 3.14
CA THR A 28 1.59 -1.04 3.76
C THR A 28 1.56 -2.37 3.04
N VAL A 29 2.74 -2.92 2.83
CA VAL A 29 2.93 -4.18 2.11
C VAL A 29 3.45 -5.24 3.06
N ASP A 30 2.94 -6.45 2.90
CA ASP A 30 3.52 -7.64 3.51
C ASP A 30 4.35 -8.34 2.43
N VAL A 31 5.68 -8.32 2.58
CA VAL A 31 6.56 -8.89 1.57
C VAL A 31 6.55 -10.42 1.58
N VAL A 32 6.17 -11.03 2.70
CA VAL A 32 6.06 -12.49 2.79
C VAL A 32 4.94 -13.01 1.90
N THR A 33 3.79 -12.35 1.95
CA THR A 33 2.65 -12.72 1.09
C THR A 33 2.71 -12.05 -0.28
N GLY A 34 3.52 -11.01 -0.43
CA GLY A 34 3.60 -10.26 -1.66
C GLY A 34 2.35 -9.46 -1.96
N SER A 35 1.71 -8.92 -0.94
CA SER A 35 0.44 -8.23 -1.11
C SER A 35 0.33 -6.99 -0.23
N VAL A 36 -0.61 -6.11 -0.58
CA VAL A 36 -0.96 -4.97 0.27
C VAL A 36 -1.70 -5.50 1.49
N SER A 37 -1.23 -5.14 2.67
CA SER A 37 -1.84 -5.57 3.93
C SER A 37 -2.79 -4.52 4.50
N HIS A 38 -2.44 -3.26 4.38
CA HIS A 38 -3.21 -2.16 4.96
C HIS A 38 -3.19 -0.94 4.05
N VAL A 39 -4.26 -0.17 4.15
CA VAL A 39 -4.37 1.16 3.53
C VAL A 39 -4.40 2.17 4.67
N TRP A 40 -3.56 3.18 4.58
CA TRP A 40 -3.55 4.27 5.56
C TRP A 40 -4.31 5.46 5.02
N TRP A 41 -5.14 6.06 5.86
CA TRP A 41 -5.88 7.24 5.47
C TRP A 41 -5.95 8.23 6.63
N ARG A 42 -6.18 9.48 6.29
CA ARG A 42 -6.26 10.56 7.26
C ARG A 42 -7.57 11.32 7.05
N GLY A 43 -8.29 11.54 8.14
CA GLY A 43 -9.55 12.27 8.11
C GLY A 43 -9.33 13.71 8.53
N GLY A 44 -9.58 14.64 7.59
CA GLY A 44 -9.49 16.06 7.88
C GLY A 44 -8.06 16.56 8.09
N ARG A 45 -7.97 17.86 8.37
CA ARG A 45 -6.69 18.55 8.48
C ARG A 45 -5.88 18.08 9.69
N PHE A 46 -6.54 17.80 10.78
CA PHE A 46 -5.88 17.44 12.04
C PHE A 46 -6.13 15.99 12.42
N GLY A 47 -6.69 15.20 11.51
CA GLY A 47 -6.97 13.81 11.78
C GLY A 47 -5.70 12.99 11.86
N ARG A 48 -5.73 11.94 12.68
CA ARG A 48 -4.66 10.97 12.74
C ARG A 48 -4.77 10.00 11.59
N GLU A 49 -3.64 9.43 11.20
CA GLU A 49 -3.67 8.34 10.22
C GLU A 49 -4.29 7.11 10.84
N THR A 50 -5.17 6.47 10.08
CA THR A 50 -5.83 5.24 10.49
C THR A 50 -5.44 4.15 9.50
N ALA A 51 -5.11 2.97 10.02
CA ALA A 51 -4.80 1.81 9.20
C ALA A 51 -6.06 0.99 8.98
N LEU A 52 -6.37 0.74 7.73
CA LEU A 52 -7.51 -0.10 7.34
C LEU A 52 -6.96 -1.41 6.77
N PRO A 53 -7.23 -2.56 7.42
CA PRO A 53 -6.80 -3.83 6.84
C PRO A 53 -7.42 -4.03 5.47
N TRP A 54 -6.71 -4.69 4.57
CA TRP A 54 -7.23 -4.89 3.23
C TRP A 54 -8.58 -5.62 3.22
N ASP A 55 -8.82 -6.50 4.21
CA ASP A 55 -10.10 -7.19 4.35
C ASP A 55 -11.28 -6.24 4.50
N ALA A 56 -11.03 -5.05 5.00
CA ALA A 56 -12.07 -4.05 5.20
C ALA A 56 -12.27 -3.14 3.99
N VAL A 57 -11.50 -3.34 2.93
CA VAL A 57 -11.65 -2.59 1.69
C VAL A 57 -12.68 -3.30 0.82
N GLY A 58 -13.76 -2.61 0.48
CA GLY A 58 -14.82 -3.17 -0.35
C GLY A 58 -14.49 -3.09 -1.84
N ALA A 59 -14.00 -1.94 -2.27
CA ALA A 59 -13.64 -1.73 -3.67
C ALA A 59 -12.69 -0.55 -3.80
N VAL A 60 -11.81 -0.61 -4.78
CA VAL A 60 -10.95 0.50 -5.15
C VAL A 60 -11.21 0.81 -6.61
N GLY A 61 -11.71 2.01 -6.86
CA GLY A 61 -11.97 2.46 -8.21
C GLY A 61 -11.18 3.73 -8.51
N PRO A 62 -11.32 4.27 -9.73
CA PRO A 62 -10.55 5.45 -10.12
C PRO A 62 -10.95 6.73 -9.37
N GLY A 63 -12.08 6.74 -8.69
CA GLY A 63 -12.55 7.93 -8.01
C GLY A 63 -12.62 7.84 -6.50
N ALA A 64 -12.50 6.64 -5.92
CA ALA A 64 -12.65 6.48 -4.48
C ALA A 64 -12.25 5.09 -4.03
N LEU A 65 -11.88 4.99 -2.76
CA LEU A 65 -11.73 3.72 -2.07
C LEU A 65 -12.93 3.54 -1.15
N ARG A 66 -13.68 2.45 -1.35
CA ARG A 66 -14.89 2.19 -0.57
C ARG A 66 -14.60 1.18 0.54
N VAL A 67 -15.01 1.53 1.75
CA VAL A 67 -14.90 0.63 2.89
C VAL A 67 -15.97 -0.44 2.79
N ARG A 68 -15.64 -1.66 3.19
CA ARG A 68 -16.57 -2.80 3.13
C ARG A 68 -17.66 -2.64 4.17
N SER A 69 -18.87 -3.02 3.80
CA SER A 69 -20.02 -3.03 4.72
C SER A 69 -19.76 -4.05 5.84
N GLY A 70 -20.02 -3.63 7.07
CA GLY A 70 -19.82 -4.50 8.23
C GLY A 70 -18.44 -4.42 8.84
N SER A 71 -17.47 -3.79 8.17
CA SER A 71 -16.19 -3.52 8.81
C SER A 71 -16.42 -2.39 9.82
N GLY A 72 -16.11 -2.62 11.08
CA GLY A 72 -16.31 -1.64 12.11
C GLY A 72 -15.60 -0.34 11.83
N SER A 73 -16.29 0.76 12.08
CA SER A 73 -15.71 2.08 11.92
C SER A 73 -14.54 2.32 12.88
N GLY A 74 -14.42 1.47 13.88
CA GLY A 74 -13.33 1.53 14.83
C GLY A 74 -12.07 0.83 14.36
N GLY A 75 -11.90 0.70 13.06
CA GLY A 75 -10.79 -0.02 12.47
C GLY A 75 -9.41 0.50 12.82
N ALA A 76 -9.29 1.44 13.71
CA ALA A 76 -8.03 1.78 14.31
C ALA A 76 -7.55 0.57 15.08
N SER A 77 -6.85 -0.29 14.41
CA SER A 77 -6.32 -1.49 15.00
C SER A 77 -5.11 -1.11 15.86
N ALA A 78 -5.16 -1.45 17.13
CA ALA A 78 -4.00 -1.29 18.00
C ALA A 78 -2.84 -2.18 17.54
N SER A 79 -3.12 -3.14 16.67
CA SER A 79 -2.12 -4.06 16.15
C SER A 79 -1.68 -3.70 14.73
N ALA A 80 -1.92 -2.47 14.30
CA ALA A 80 -1.45 -2.04 12.99
C ALA A 80 0.07 -2.20 12.88
N PRO A 81 0.57 -2.75 11.78
CA PRO A 81 2.00 -2.94 11.61
C PRO A 81 2.72 -1.61 11.49
N SER A 82 4.04 -1.65 11.70
CA SER A 82 4.88 -0.49 11.46
C SER A 82 4.65 -0.02 10.03
N HIS A 83 4.55 1.31 9.87
CA HIS A 83 4.29 1.89 8.58
C HIS A 83 5.57 2.00 7.78
N HIS A 84 5.79 1.09 6.86
CA HIS A 84 6.91 1.13 5.94
C HIS A 84 6.39 1.45 4.56
N GLU A 85 6.66 2.67 4.10
CA GLU A 85 6.24 3.08 2.78
C GLU A 85 7.21 2.54 1.74
N LEU A 86 6.66 1.93 0.67
CA LEU A 86 7.46 1.39 -0.41
C LEU A 86 7.94 2.46 -1.38
N LEU A 87 7.11 3.45 -1.65
CA LEU A 87 7.47 4.51 -2.59
C LEU A 87 8.65 5.32 -2.08
N GLY A 88 9.63 5.53 -2.93
CA GLY A 88 10.84 6.24 -2.58
C GLY A 88 11.88 5.42 -1.85
N ARG A 89 11.57 4.17 -1.55
CA ARG A 89 12.48 3.29 -0.81
C ARG A 89 13.66 2.86 -1.68
N ARG A 90 14.86 2.86 -1.09
CA ARG A 90 16.05 2.33 -1.75
C ARG A 90 15.90 0.83 -1.94
N ILE A 91 16.40 0.32 -3.07
CA ILE A 91 16.38 -1.10 -3.37
C ILE A 91 17.81 -1.65 -3.36
N LEU A 92 18.00 -2.74 -2.63
CA LEU A 92 19.25 -3.50 -2.63
C LEU A 92 18.96 -4.94 -3.01
N THR A 93 19.91 -5.56 -3.71
CA THR A 93 19.83 -7.00 -3.93
C THR A 93 20.29 -7.74 -2.68
N ASP A 94 20.01 -9.04 -2.61
CA ASP A 94 20.49 -9.89 -1.53
C ASP A 94 22.02 -10.01 -1.49
N THR A 95 22.70 -9.58 -2.55
CA THR A 95 24.17 -9.50 -2.60
C THR A 95 24.67 -8.11 -2.22
N GLY A 96 23.79 -7.19 -1.88
CA GLY A 96 24.16 -5.83 -1.45
C GLY A 96 24.32 -4.82 -2.58
N THR A 97 23.97 -5.17 -3.81
CA THR A 97 24.08 -4.26 -4.94
C THR A 97 22.89 -3.32 -5.00
N GLY A 98 23.13 -2.03 -5.23
CA GLY A 98 22.08 -1.04 -5.37
C GLY A 98 21.28 -1.20 -6.65
N ARG A 99 19.96 -1.11 -6.57
CA ARG A 99 19.06 -1.23 -7.72
C ARG A 99 18.13 -0.02 -7.86
N GLY A 100 18.56 1.13 -7.39
CA GLY A 100 17.79 2.35 -7.50
C GLY A 100 16.76 2.52 -6.39
N THR A 101 15.69 3.23 -6.68
CA THR A 101 14.61 3.50 -5.74
C THR A 101 13.26 3.17 -6.37
N VAL A 102 12.26 2.90 -5.52
CA VAL A 102 10.91 2.58 -5.98
C VAL A 102 10.21 3.87 -6.40
N LEU A 103 9.77 3.92 -7.65
CA LEU A 103 8.97 5.04 -8.18
C LEU A 103 7.48 4.78 -8.04
N ASP A 104 7.06 3.53 -8.25
CA ASP A 104 5.66 3.15 -8.17
C ASP A 104 5.54 1.65 -8.02
N VAL A 105 4.34 1.19 -7.67
CA VAL A 105 4.06 -0.23 -7.52
C VAL A 105 2.70 -0.52 -8.13
N ALA A 106 2.63 -1.55 -8.99
CA ALA A 106 1.39 -2.01 -9.57
C ALA A 106 0.87 -3.19 -8.75
N PHE A 107 -0.43 -3.21 -8.48
CA PHE A 107 -1.04 -4.30 -7.73
C PHE A 107 -2.44 -4.60 -8.25
N ASP A 108 -2.92 -5.80 -7.93
CA ASP A 108 -4.28 -6.22 -8.26
C ASP A 108 -5.22 -5.73 -7.16
N THR A 109 -6.19 -4.90 -7.50
CA THR A 109 -7.10 -4.32 -6.51
C THR A 109 -8.07 -5.34 -5.92
N ARG A 110 -8.28 -6.47 -6.58
CA ARG A 110 -9.18 -7.51 -6.08
C ARG A 110 -8.50 -8.40 -5.05
N THR A 111 -7.26 -8.77 -5.31
CA THR A 111 -6.52 -9.72 -4.47
C THR A 111 -5.51 -9.03 -3.57
N ALA A 112 -5.23 -7.75 -3.80
CA ALA A 112 -4.16 -6.98 -3.16
C ALA A 112 -2.75 -7.42 -3.56
N ARG A 113 -2.62 -8.38 -4.46
CA ARG A 113 -1.33 -8.95 -4.83
C ARG A 113 -0.50 -7.94 -5.59
N LEU A 114 0.77 -7.82 -5.22
CA LEU A 114 1.73 -6.99 -5.95
C LEU A 114 2.08 -7.66 -7.27
N LEU A 115 2.14 -6.87 -8.33
CA LEU A 115 2.42 -7.36 -9.68
C LEU A 115 3.81 -6.95 -10.15
N ALA A 116 4.18 -5.70 -9.96
CA ALA A 116 5.45 -5.17 -10.43
C ALA A 116 5.85 -3.94 -9.65
N LEU A 117 7.17 -3.72 -9.57
CA LEU A 117 7.72 -2.47 -9.04
C LEU A 117 8.36 -1.69 -10.19
N PHE A 118 8.07 -0.41 -10.24
CA PHE A 118 8.71 0.50 -11.19
C PHE A 118 9.77 1.27 -10.45
N THR A 119 11.00 1.16 -10.93
CA THR A 119 12.15 1.73 -10.23
C THR A 119 12.91 2.67 -11.13
N THR A 120 13.86 3.42 -10.55
CA THR A 120 14.74 4.29 -11.33
C THR A 120 15.64 3.51 -12.29
N ARG A 121 15.68 2.19 -12.14
CA ARG A 121 16.48 1.32 -13.00
C ARG A 121 15.63 0.34 -13.82
N GLY A 122 14.34 0.62 -13.93
CA GLY A 122 13.45 -0.19 -14.73
C GLY A 122 12.46 -0.97 -13.90
N GLU A 123 11.73 -1.86 -14.55
CA GLU A 123 10.66 -2.62 -13.91
C GLU A 123 11.23 -3.90 -13.31
N LEU A 124 10.73 -4.24 -12.11
CA LEU A 124 11.05 -5.49 -11.44
C LEU A 124 9.77 -6.26 -11.14
N PRO A 125 9.75 -7.59 -11.42
CA PRO A 125 8.61 -8.41 -11.01
C PRO A 125 8.49 -8.44 -9.49
N ALA A 126 7.26 -8.44 -8.98
CA ALA A 126 7.03 -8.44 -7.54
C ALA A 126 7.49 -9.74 -6.86
N ASP A 127 7.61 -10.83 -7.61
CA ASP A 127 8.07 -12.10 -7.04
C ASP A 127 9.55 -12.08 -6.64
N ARG A 128 10.28 -11.02 -6.96
CA ARG A 128 11.65 -10.85 -6.52
C ARG A 128 11.79 -10.25 -5.13
N LEU A 129 10.69 -9.82 -4.52
CA LEU A 129 10.74 -9.23 -3.18
C LEU A 129 11.17 -10.27 -2.15
N LEU A 130 12.14 -9.93 -1.31
CA LEU A 130 12.61 -10.78 -0.23
C LEU A 130 12.33 -10.21 1.14
N GLY A 131 12.47 -8.89 1.31
CA GLY A 131 12.26 -8.28 2.62
C GLY A 131 12.16 -6.78 2.52
N LEU A 132 11.58 -6.19 3.55
CA LEU A 132 11.46 -4.75 3.67
C LEU A 132 11.85 -4.35 5.07
N GLY A 133 12.94 -3.59 5.18
CA GLY A 133 13.42 -3.07 6.45
C GLY A 133 13.37 -1.56 6.47
N ASP A 134 13.84 -0.99 7.57
CA ASP A 134 13.89 0.46 7.72
C ASP A 134 14.85 1.11 6.75
N TYR A 135 15.87 0.38 6.33
CA TYR A 135 16.93 0.91 5.49
C TYR A 135 16.65 0.75 4.00
N ALA A 136 16.13 -0.40 3.59
CA ALA A 136 15.97 -0.68 2.18
C ALA A 136 14.97 -1.79 1.93
N LEU A 137 14.49 -1.83 0.70
CA LEU A 137 13.75 -2.97 0.16
C LEU A 137 14.78 -3.94 -0.41
N VAL A 138 14.70 -5.21 -0.05
CA VAL A 138 15.64 -6.22 -0.51
C VAL A 138 14.96 -7.12 -1.54
N VAL A 139 15.64 -7.31 -2.68
CA VAL A 139 15.13 -8.12 -3.78
C VAL A 139 16.18 -9.16 -4.17
N ARG A 140 15.74 -10.23 -4.83
CA ARG A 140 16.67 -11.23 -5.36
C ARG A 140 17.48 -10.64 -6.52
N ALA A 141 18.77 -11.00 -6.55
CA ALA A 141 19.69 -10.52 -7.57
C ALA A 141 19.45 -11.13 -8.95
N GLY A 142 19.00 -12.37 -8.99
CA GLY A 142 18.88 -13.14 -10.20
C GLY A 142 17.84 -12.70 -11.23
#